data_80e7684a91513147c880eebfe161eb57
#
_entry.id   80e7684a91513147c880eebfe161eb57
#
_cell.length_a   1.000
_cell.length_b   1.000
_cell.length_c   1.000
_cell.angle_alpha   90.00
_cell.angle_beta   90.00
_cell.angle_gamma   90.00
#
_symmetry.space_group_name_H-M   'P 1'
#
loop_
_entity.id
_entity.type
_entity.pdbx_description
1 polymer ?
#
loop_
_entity_poly.entity_id
_entity_poly.type
_entity_poly.pdbx_seq_one_letter_code
_entity_poly.pdbx_strand_id
1 'polypeptide(L)'
;DIYPYLNIIVTSDHGMAETSRKRQIPLKEHIDMKSITMEGSGPYSFLSSKSKKNLENTYNILKGIPHLTVYLKNDIPDRWHFKNHYRIKDLLVLADEGWTVVETDHGPSSYMSKGTHGYDNALRSMHAIFLAQGPVFKINYFSPVINNIDIYPLVAHILRLEPFNGIDGKLDNVQGLLK
;
A
#
# COMPACT_ATOMS: atom_id res chain seq x y z
N ASP A 1 -12.07 39.29 5.53
CA ASP A 1 -11.57 38.14 6.31
C ASP A 1 -12.27 36.86 5.86
N ILE A 2 -11.51 35.84 5.39
CA ILE A 2 -12.04 34.56 4.89
C ILE A 2 -12.00 33.46 5.96
N TYR A 3 -11.33 33.68 7.08
CA TYR A 3 -11.13 32.68 8.13
C TYR A 3 -12.40 31.98 8.62
N PRO A 4 -13.55 32.69 8.81
CA PRO A 4 -14.77 32.05 9.28
C PRO A 4 -15.35 30.99 8.31
N TYR A 5 -14.94 31.02 7.03
CA TYR A 5 -15.47 30.16 5.98
C TYR A 5 -14.45 29.12 5.51
N LEU A 6 -13.21 29.18 6.01
CA LEU A 6 -12.12 28.34 5.55
C LEU A 6 -12.16 26.98 6.22
N ASN A 7 -12.20 25.92 5.40
CA ASN A 7 -11.95 24.57 5.83
C ASN A 7 -10.54 24.16 5.40
N ILE A 8 -9.77 23.59 6.34
CA ILE A 8 -8.39 23.14 6.11
C ILE A 8 -8.32 21.65 6.39
N ILE A 9 -7.75 20.88 5.47
CA ILE A 9 -7.40 19.48 5.65
C ILE A 9 -5.90 19.35 5.43
N VAL A 10 -5.20 18.76 6.40
CA VAL A 10 -3.79 18.41 6.31
C VAL A 10 -3.69 16.89 6.38
N THR A 11 -3.14 16.28 5.35
CA THR A 11 -2.98 14.83 5.27
C THR A 11 -1.66 14.49 4.62
N SER A 12 -1.15 13.29 4.89
CA SER A 12 -0.09 12.65 4.11
C SER A 12 -0.66 11.42 3.38
N ASP A 13 0.05 10.97 2.38
CA ASP A 13 -0.32 9.80 1.57
C ASP A 13 -0.08 8.48 2.30
N HIS A 14 1.00 8.37 3.06
CA HIS A 14 1.39 7.19 3.83
C HIS A 14 2.38 7.54 4.94
N GLY A 15 2.71 6.55 5.76
CA GLY A 15 3.80 6.60 6.72
C GLY A 15 5.11 6.08 6.13
N MET A 16 6.03 5.61 6.99
CA MET A 16 7.38 5.16 6.62
C MET A 16 7.89 4.14 7.63
N ALA A 17 8.52 3.07 7.15
CA ALA A 17 9.22 2.09 7.99
C ALA A 17 10.72 2.10 7.72
N GLU A 18 11.51 1.86 8.76
CA GLU A 18 12.96 1.73 8.66
C GLU A 18 13.35 0.45 7.91
N THR A 19 14.30 0.56 6.99
CA THR A 19 14.86 -0.55 6.23
C THR A 19 16.33 -0.77 6.53
N SER A 20 16.81 -1.96 6.24
CA SER A 20 18.22 -2.33 6.43
C SER A 20 18.70 -3.24 5.32
N ARG A 21 19.95 -3.07 4.89
CA ARG A 21 20.61 -3.97 3.93
C ARG A 21 20.67 -5.43 4.40
N LYS A 22 20.63 -5.66 5.70
CA LYS A 22 20.62 -7.00 6.27
C LYS A 22 19.24 -7.68 6.19
N ARG A 23 18.21 -6.92 5.80
CA ARG A 23 16.83 -7.37 5.69
C ARG A 23 16.39 -7.36 4.22
N GLN A 24 17.15 -8.05 3.37
CA GLN A 24 16.80 -8.26 1.96
C GLN A 24 16.42 -9.73 1.71
N ILE A 25 15.51 -9.92 0.76
CA ILE A 25 15.07 -11.23 0.28
C ILE A 25 15.41 -11.29 -1.20
N PRO A 26 16.60 -11.81 -1.57
CA PRO A 26 17.04 -11.92 -2.95
C PRO A 26 16.37 -13.11 -3.64
N LEU A 27 15.39 -12.84 -4.49
CA LEU A 27 14.57 -13.90 -5.13
C LEU A 27 15.39 -14.84 -5.99
N LYS A 28 16.47 -14.37 -6.62
CA LYS A 28 17.37 -15.18 -7.45
C LYS A 28 18.03 -16.35 -6.68
N GLU A 29 18.14 -16.26 -5.37
CA GLU A 29 18.66 -17.34 -4.54
C GLU A 29 17.65 -18.48 -4.34
N HIS A 30 16.37 -18.23 -4.63
CA HIS A 30 15.28 -19.16 -4.36
C HIS A 30 14.61 -19.69 -5.62
N ILE A 31 14.54 -18.88 -6.68
CA ILE A 31 13.79 -19.19 -7.92
C ILE A 31 14.60 -18.88 -9.17
N ASP A 32 14.27 -19.56 -10.28
CA ASP A 32 14.87 -19.28 -11.59
C ASP A 32 14.26 -18.02 -12.21
N MET A 33 14.97 -16.91 -12.10
CA MET A 33 14.57 -15.61 -12.66
C MET A 33 14.51 -15.58 -14.19
N LYS A 34 15.04 -16.59 -14.91
CA LYS A 34 14.89 -16.68 -16.38
C LYS A 34 13.47 -17.02 -16.81
N SER A 35 12.73 -17.67 -15.93
CA SER A 35 11.35 -18.13 -16.18
C SER A 35 10.29 -17.22 -15.55
N ILE A 36 10.70 -16.24 -14.74
CA ILE A 36 9.83 -15.33 -14.00
C ILE A 36 10.18 -13.89 -14.36
N THR A 37 9.16 -13.10 -14.64
CA THR A 37 9.28 -11.64 -14.76
C THR A 37 8.94 -11.00 -13.42
N MET A 38 9.85 -10.22 -12.88
CA MET A 38 9.68 -9.43 -11.67
C MET A 38 9.43 -7.96 -12.02
N GLU A 39 8.39 -7.38 -11.46
CA GLU A 39 8.05 -5.95 -11.62
C GLU A 39 8.00 -5.27 -10.24
N GLY A 40 8.89 -4.31 -10.05
CA GLY A 40 9.10 -3.63 -8.78
C GLY A 40 10.08 -4.35 -7.88
N SER A 41 10.52 -3.65 -6.84
CA SER A 41 11.39 -4.15 -5.76
C SER A 41 11.13 -3.31 -4.50
N GLY A 42 11.53 -3.81 -3.34
CA GLY A 42 11.30 -3.12 -2.06
C GLY A 42 10.30 -3.86 -1.18
N PRO A 43 9.32 -3.19 -0.56
CA PRO A 43 8.33 -3.84 0.30
C PRO A 43 7.52 -4.92 -0.39
N TYR A 44 7.26 -4.76 -1.67
CA TYR A 44 6.56 -5.75 -2.48
C TYR A 44 7.08 -5.79 -3.92
N SER A 45 6.76 -6.88 -4.60
CA SER A 45 6.97 -7.03 -6.03
C SER A 45 5.86 -7.86 -6.65
N PHE A 46 5.61 -7.64 -7.93
CA PHE A 46 4.76 -8.51 -8.72
C PHE A 46 5.60 -9.51 -9.51
N LEU A 47 5.12 -10.75 -9.58
CA LEU A 47 5.74 -11.79 -10.37
C LEU A 47 4.75 -12.34 -11.39
N SER A 48 5.25 -12.66 -12.58
CA SER A 48 4.47 -13.30 -13.64
C SER A 48 5.31 -14.30 -14.41
N SER A 49 4.65 -15.24 -15.08
CA SER A 49 5.29 -16.22 -15.95
C SER A 49 4.36 -16.59 -17.11
N LYS A 50 4.94 -16.86 -18.28
CA LYS A 50 4.20 -17.46 -19.41
C LYS A 50 3.81 -18.92 -19.14
N SER A 51 4.46 -19.60 -18.20
CA SER A 51 4.23 -20.99 -17.82
C SER A 51 3.50 -21.06 -16.48
N LYS A 52 2.27 -21.60 -16.49
CA LYS A 52 1.52 -21.87 -15.27
C LYS A 52 2.29 -22.76 -14.28
N LYS A 53 2.97 -23.79 -14.81
CA LYS A 53 3.78 -24.70 -13.98
C LYS A 53 4.91 -23.96 -13.25
N ASN A 54 5.60 -23.04 -13.95
CA ASN A 54 6.66 -22.24 -13.33
C ASN A 54 6.09 -21.31 -12.25
N LEU A 55 4.90 -20.74 -12.51
CA LEU A 55 4.21 -19.87 -11.56
C LEU A 55 3.82 -20.63 -10.28
N GLU A 56 3.24 -21.83 -10.43
CA GLU A 56 2.88 -22.70 -9.30
C GLU A 56 4.10 -23.13 -8.50
N ASN A 57 5.19 -23.51 -9.17
CA ASN A 57 6.45 -23.86 -8.52
C ASN A 57 7.01 -22.65 -7.75
N THR A 58 7.01 -21.47 -8.37
CA THR A 58 7.45 -20.22 -7.74
C THR A 58 6.64 -19.91 -6.50
N TYR A 59 5.32 -19.97 -6.57
CA TYR A 59 4.42 -19.79 -5.44
C TYR A 59 4.77 -20.76 -4.30
N ASN A 60 4.92 -22.07 -4.61
CA ASN A 60 5.21 -23.10 -3.61
C ASN A 60 6.55 -22.92 -2.93
N ILE A 61 7.57 -22.46 -3.65
CA ILE A 61 8.89 -22.16 -3.09
C ILE A 61 8.81 -20.92 -2.21
N LEU A 62 8.29 -19.81 -2.74
CA LEU A 62 8.36 -18.51 -2.07
C LEU A 62 7.50 -18.44 -0.81
N LYS A 63 6.37 -19.16 -0.75
CA LYS A 63 5.54 -19.18 0.47
C LYS A 63 6.23 -19.79 1.70
N GLY A 64 7.34 -20.49 1.51
CA GLY A 64 8.15 -21.04 2.59
C GLY A 64 9.30 -20.13 3.03
N ILE A 65 9.51 -18.98 2.38
CA ILE A 65 10.61 -18.08 2.69
C ILE A 65 10.24 -17.20 3.89
N PRO A 66 11.10 -17.15 4.93
CA PRO A 66 10.88 -16.26 6.07
C PRO A 66 10.74 -14.81 5.64
N HIS A 67 9.89 -14.04 6.35
CA HIS A 67 9.65 -12.63 6.11
C HIS A 67 9.03 -12.31 4.75
N LEU A 68 8.41 -13.28 4.08
CA LEU A 68 7.76 -13.12 2.80
C LEU A 68 6.35 -13.72 2.82
N THR A 69 5.36 -12.92 2.50
CA THR A 69 4.00 -13.39 2.23
C THR A 69 3.75 -13.39 0.72
N VAL A 70 3.18 -14.47 0.20
CA VAL A 70 2.91 -14.63 -1.23
C VAL A 70 1.42 -14.79 -1.45
N TYR A 71 0.87 -13.96 -2.31
CA TYR A 71 -0.52 -14.00 -2.71
C TYR A 71 -0.64 -14.37 -4.19
N LEU A 72 -1.52 -15.31 -4.52
CA LEU A 72 -2.09 -15.37 -5.86
C LEU A 72 -2.92 -14.11 -6.09
N LYS A 73 -3.03 -13.64 -7.33
CA LYS A 73 -3.79 -12.42 -7.65
C LYS A 73 -5.18 -12.40 -7.01
N ASN A 74 -5.91 -13.51 -7.07
CA ASN A 74 -7.27 -13.60 -6.54
C ASN A 74 -7.33 -13.62 -5.00
N ASP A 75 -6.23 -13.99 -4.34
CA ASP A 75 -6.12 -14.09 -2.88
C ASP A 75 -5.61 -12.80 -2.24
N ILE A 76 -5.28 -11.78 -3.06
CA ILE A 76 -4.92 -10.45 -2.56
C ILE A 76 -6.09 -9.88 -1.74
N PRO A 77 -5.85 -9.39 -0.50
CA PRO A 77 -6.91 -8.89 0.37
C PRO A 77 -7.76 -7.79 -0.28
N ASP A 78 -9.10 -7.93 -0.20
CA ASP A 78 -10.04 -6.95 -0.74
C ASP A 78 -9.86 -5.55 -0.17
N ARG A 79 -9.44 -5.44 1.09
CA ARG A 79 -9.20 -4.16 1.78
C ARG A 79 -8.10 -3.30 1.15
N TRP A 80 -7.30 -3.85 0.22
CA TRP A 80 -6.30 -3.09 -0.53
C TRP A 80 -6.85 -2.48 -1.81
N HIS A 81 -8.06 -2.85 -2.24
CA HIS A 81 -8.81 -2.26 -3.35
C HIS A 81 -8.08 -2.23 -4.70
N PHE A 82 -7.18 -3.18 -5.01
CA PHE A 82 -6.44 -3.11 -6.27
C PHE A 82 -6.35 -4.41 -7.08
N LYS A 83 -6.68 -5.58 -6.52
CA LYS A 83 -6.48 -6.89 -7.19
C LYS A 83 -7.19 -7.05 -8.53
N ASN A 84 -8.30 -6.34 -8.75
CA ASN A 84 -9.13 -6.50 -9.95
C ASN A 84 -8.61 -5.74 -11.18
N HIS A 85 -7.48 -5.03 -11.07
CA HIS A 85 -6.92 -4.29 -12.18
C HIS A 85 -6.02 -5.16 -13.06
N TYR A 86 -6.00 -4.90 -14.39
CA TYR A 86 -5.22 -5.69 -15.35
C TYR A 86 -3.70 -5.59 -15.16
N ARG A 87 -3.21 -4.51 -14.54
CA ARG A 87 -1.79 -4.32 -14.22
C ARG A 87 -1.30 -5.20 -13.09
N ILE A 88 -2.20 -5.72 -12.26
CA ILE A 88 -1.84 -6.63 -11.17
C ILE A 88 -1.52 -7.98 -11.76
N LYS A 89 -0.31 -8.48 -11.48
CA LYS A 89 0.22 -9.71 -12.04
C LYS A 89 -0.25 -10.94 -11.27
N ASP A 90 0.22 -12.11 -11.72
CA ASP A 90 -0.24 -13.40 -11.23
C ASP A 90 0.05 -13.65 -9.76
N LEU A 91 1.22 -13.20 -9.30
CA LEU A 91 1.64 -13.25 -7.89
C LEU A 91 1.99 -11.85 -7.38
N LEU A 92 1.64 -11.60 -6.14
CA LEU A 92 2.18 -10.53 -5.32
C LEU A 92 3.02 -11.14 -4.21
N VAL A 93 4.27 -10.73 -4.11
CA VAL A 93 5.14 -11.03 -2.97
C VAL A 93 5.26 -9.78 -2.10
N LEU A 94 5.00 -9.92 -0.81
CA LEU A 94 5.00 -8.84 0.17
C LEU A 94 5.96 -9.19 1.30
N ALA A 95 6.94 -8.34 1.54
CA ALA A 95 7.89 -8.50 2.64
C ALA A 95 7.27 -8.06 3.98
N ASP A 96 7.75 -8.65 5.08
CA ASP A 96 7.49 -8.14 6.42
C ASP A 96 8.05 -6.73 6.59
N GLU A 97 7.50 -5.97 7.55
CA GLU A 97 7.96 -4.61 7.84
C GLU A 97 9.48 -4.54 8.03
N GLY A 98 10.09 -3.61 7.31
CA GLY A 98 11.54 -3.39 7.33
C GLY A 98 12.34 -4.32 6.44
N TRP A 99 11.74 -5.36 5.86
CA TRP A 99 12.36 -6.23 4.86
C TRP A 99 12.08 -5.72 3.45
N THR A 100 12.93 -6.09 2.50
CA THR A 100 12.76 -5.71 1.10
C THR A 100 13.00 -6.89 0.17
N VAL A 101 12.10 -7.05 -0.81
CA VAL A 101 12.26 -8.01 -1.90
C VAL A 101 13.14 -7.39 -2.96
N VAL A 102 14.18 -8.11 -3.37
CA VAL A 102 15.10 -7.72 -4.44
C VAL A 102 15.32 -8.89 -5.40
N GLU A 103 15.72 -8.60 -6.64
CA GLU A 103 16.07 -9.67 -7.57
C GLU A 103 17.36 -10.36 -7.12
N THR A 104 18.39 -9.55 -6.84
CA THR A 104 19.70 -10.00 -6.33
C THR A 104 20.11 -9.14 -5.15
N ASP A 105 20.91 -9.70 -4.25
CA ASP A 105 21.57 -8.88 -3.23
C ASP A 105 22.46 -7.82 -3.89
N HIS A 106 22.23 -6.58 -3.55
CA HIS A 106 22.96 -5.44 -4.11
C HIS A 106 24.35 -5.23 -3.46
N GLY A 107 24.71 -6.05 -2.48
CA GLY A 107 25.98 -5.95 -1.76
C GLY A 107 26.13 -4.66 -0.91
N PRO A 108 27.21 -4.54 -0.15
CA PRO A 108 27.36 -3.49 0.86
C PRO A 108 27.61 -2.08 0.29
N SER A 109 27.98 -1.95 -0.97
CA SER A 109 28.36 -0.66 -1.61
C SER A 109 27.20 0.03 -2.35
N SER A 110 26.06 -0.63 -2.55
CA SER A 110 24.92 -0.02 -3.24
C SER A 110 24.17 0.98 -2.34
N TYR A 111 23.63 2.04 -2.94
CA TYR A 111 22.74 2.95 -2.22
C TYR A 111 21.44 2.21 -1.83
N MET A 112 21.04 2.34 -0.57
CA MET A 112 19.75 1.89 -0.10
C MET A 112 19.15 2.97 0.80
N SER A 113 17.89 3.30 0.57
CA SER A 113 17.15 4.20 1.46
C SER A 113 17.08 3.60 2.87
N LYS A 114 17.21 4.43 3.89
CA LYS A 114 17.04 4.01 5.30
C LYS A 114 15.57 3.81 5.69
N GLY A 115 14.66 4.25 4.86
CA GLY A 115 13.22 4.10 5.05
C GLY A 115 12.52 3.84 3.74
N THR A 116 11.40 3.13 3.81
CA THR A 116 10.51 2.88 2.68
C THR A 116 9.07 2.70 3.15
N HIS A 117 8.16 2.66 2.19
CA HIS A 117 6.72 2.47 2.39
C HIS A 117 6.18 1.47 1.35
N GLY A 118 4.94 1.02 1.51
CA GLY A 118 4.32 0.05 0.60
C GLY A 118 4.17 -1.34 1.23
N TYR A 119 4.39 -1.46 2.55
CA TYR A 119 4.00 -2.64 3.33
C TYR A 119 2.48 -2.69 3.52
N ASP A 120 2.02 -3.72 4.21
CA ASP A 120 0.60 -3.82 4.57
C ASP A 120 0.10 -2.53 5.25
N ASN A 121 -0.99 -1.95 4.72
CA ASN A 121 -1.57 -0.72 5.24
C ASN A 121 -2.22 -0.87 6.64
N ALA A 122 -2.34 -2.08 7.17
CA ALA A 122 -2.74 -2.32 8.55
C ALA A 122 -1.60 -2.05 9.55
N LEU A 123 -0.36 -1.94 9.10
CA LEU A 123 0.78 -1.62 9.95
C LEU A 123 0.74 -0.14 10.34
N ARG A 124 0.92 0.14 11.64
CA ARG A 124 0.87 1.50 12.18
C ARG A 124 1.92 2.42 11.54
N SER A 125 3.09 1.90 11.17
CA SER A 125 4.15 2.63 10.47
C SER A 125 3.75 3.11 9.08
N MET A 126 2.74 2.45 8.46
CA MET A 126 2.20 2.84 7.16
C MET A 126 1.06 3.86 7.28
N HIS A 127 0.56 4.14 8.49
CA HIS A 127 -0.50 5.11 8.68
C HIS A 127 -0.02 6.53 8.36
N ALA A 128 -0.87 7.27 7.67
CA ALA A 128 -0.73 8.69 7.38
C ALA A 128 -1.30 9.55 8.53
N ILE A 129 -1.05 10.84 8.48
CA ILE A 129 -1.72 11.82 9.33
C ILE A 129 -3.00 12.32 8.65
N PHE A 130 -3.98 12.68 9.45
CA PHE A 130 -5.16 13.41 9.01
C PHE A 130 -5.55 14.43 10.08
N LEU A 131 -5.55 15.70 9.72
CA LEU A 131 -6.00 16.80 10.56
C LEU A 131 -6.98 17.65 9.75
N ALA A 132 -8.10 18.03 10.37
CA ALA A 132 -9.09 18.87 9.70
C ALA A 132 -9.63 19.93 10.66
N GLN A 133 -9.81 21.14 10.16
CA GLN A 133 -10.35 22.27 10.90
C GLN A 133 -11.19 23.14 9.99
N GLY A 134 -12.24 23.72 10.51
CA GLY A 134 -13.07 24.68 9.82
C GLY A 134 -14.55 24.56 10.20
N PRO A 135 -15.41 25.41 9.61
CA PRO A 135 -16.82 25.50 9.98
C PRO A 135 -17.61 24.21 9.79
N VAL A 136 -17.21 23.33 8.86
CA VAL A 136 -17.92 22.08 8.59
C VAL A 136 -17.49 20.93 9.51
N PHE A 137 -16.32 21.03 10.15
CA PHE A 137 -15.77 19.96 10.97
C PHE A 137 -16.20 20.06 12.44
N LYS A 138 -16.34 18.92 13.11
CA LYS A 138 -16.53 18.85 14.55
C LYS A 138 -15.31 19.40 15.27
N ILE A 139 -15.54 20.07 16.38
CA ILE A 139 -14.49 20.66 17.24
C ILE A 139 -14.09 19.60 18.28
N ASN A 140 -12.79 19.49 18.58
CA ASN A 140 -12.24 18.56 19.57
C ASN A 140 -12.68 17.11 19.37
N TYR A 141 -12.78 16.68 18.10
CA TYR A 141 -13.18 15.33 17.74
C TYR A 141 -11.97 14.48 17.37
N PHE A 142 -11.82 13.33 18.03
CA PHE A 142 -10.82 12.33 17.69
C PHE A 142 -11.49 11.25 16.84
N SER A 143 -11.12 11.20 15.58
CA SER A 143 -11.63 10.21 14.64
C SER A 143 -11.02 8.82 14.89
N PRO A 144 -11.77 7.74 14.67
CA PRO A 144 -11.16 6.45 14.37
C PRO A 144 -10.21 6.55 13.15
N VAL A 145 -9.42 5.51 12.93
CA VAL A 145 -8.62 5.40 11.69
C VAL A 145 -9.55 5.40 10.49
N ILE A 146 -9.24 6.26 9.53
CA ILE A 146 -9.97 6.37 8.26
C ILE A 146 -9.09 5.86 7.11
N ASN A 147 -9.69 5.43 6.01
CA ASN A 147 -8.94 5.07 4.82
C ASN A 147 -8.66 6.32 3.98
N ASN A 148 -7.47 6.41 3.42
CA ASN A 148 -7.07 7.54 2.57
C ASN A 148 -8.00 7.72 1.36
N ILE A 149 -8.54 6.63 0.82
CA ILE A 149 -9.51 6.64 -0.29
C ILE A 149 -10.82 7.37 0.05
N ASP A 150 -11.18 7.47 1.34
CA ASP A 150 -12.41 8.12 1.80
C ASP A 150 -12.30 9.66 1.84
N ILE A 151 -11.08 10.21 1.69
CA ILE A 151 -10.85 11.66 1.68
C ILE A 151 -11.46 12.31 0.44
N TYR A 152 -11.39 11.64 -0.72
CA TYR A 152 -11.97 12.16 -1.95
C TYR A 152 -13.50 12.39 -1.85
N PRO A 153 -14.33 11.40 -1.48
CA PRO A 153 -15.77 11.63 -1.31
C PRO A 153 -16.08 12.62 -0.18
N LEU A 154 -15.26 12.73 0.88
CA LEU A 154 -15.41 13.75 1.92
C LEU A 154 -15.26 15.16 1.34
N VAL A 155 -14.19 15.39 0.57
CA VAL A 155 -13.94 16.70 -0.06
C VAL A 155 -15.02 17.03 -1.08
N ALA A 156 -15.43 16.07 -1.91
CA ALA A 156 -16.53 16.25 -2.87
C ALA A 156 -17.82 16.68 -2.15
N HIS A 157 -18.18 16.02 -1.05
CA HIS A 157 -19.36 16.36 -0.25
C HIS A 157 -19.27 17.79 0.33
N ILE A 158 -18.12 18.17 0.91
CA ILE A 158 -17.92 19.53 1.46
C ILE A 158 -18.08 20.59 0.38
N LEU A 159 -17.61 20.31 -0.84
CA LEU A 159 -17.70 21.21 -1.99
C LEU A 159 -19.04 21.10 -2.74
N ARG A 160 -19.96 20.24 -2.31
CA ARG A 160 -21.25 19.94 -2.95
C ARG A 160 -21.08 19.49 -4.41
N LEU A 161 -20.05 18.67 -4.66
CA LEU A 161 -19.77 18.06 -5.95
C LEU A 161 -20.20 16.59 -5.91
N GLU A 162 -20.70 16.09 -7.03
CA GLU A 162 -20.93 14.65 -7.21
C GLU A 162 -19.58 13.94 -7.36
N PRO A 163 -19.27 12.95 -6.51
CA PRO A 163 -18.05 12.17 -6.69
C PRO A 163 -18.15 11.33 -7.96
N PHE A 164 -16.99 11.01 -8.55
CA PHE A 164 -16.93 10.11 -9.70
C PHE A 164 -17.49 8.73 -9.35
N ASN A 165 -18.31 8.16 -10.23
CA ASN A 165 -18.86 6.81 -10.06
C ASN A 165 -17.77 5.74 -10.18
N GLY A 166 -17.84 4.71 -9.32
CA GLY A 166 -16.90 3.58 -9.36
C GLY A 166 -15.62 3.78 -8.55
N ILE A 167 -15.62 4.74 -7.61
CA ILE A 167 -14.56 4.88 -6.59
C ILE A 167 -14.75 3.88 -5.46
N ASP A 168 -13.64 3.49 -4.83
CA ASP A 168 -13.66 2.59 -3.67
C ASP A 168 -13.98 3.32 -2.35
N GLY A 169 -13.64 4.61 -2.26
CA GLY A 169 -13.90 5.44 -1.07
C GLY A 169 -15.38 5.70 -0.83
N LYS A 170 -15.79 5.78 0.44
CA LYS A 170 -17.18 5.97 0.85
C LYS A 170 -17.30 7.13 1.85
N LEU A 171 -18.25 8.03 1.60
CA LEU A 171 -18.54 9.14 2.51
C LEU A 171 -18.99 8.63 3.89
N ASP A 172 -19.76 7.56 3.94
CA ASP A 172 -20.30 7.00 5.19
C ASP A 172 -19.21 6.67 6.22
N ASN A 173 -18.00 6.31 5.75
CA ASN A 173 -16.86 6.00 6.62
C ASN A 173 -16.32 7.25 7.34
N VAL A 174 -16.54 8.43 6.80
CA VAL A 174 -15.91 9.69 7.25
C VAL A 174 -16.90 10.82 7.53
N GLN A 175 -18.19 10.66 7.21
CA GLN A 175 -19.20 11.69 7.49
C GLN A 175 -19.31 12.04 8.98
N GLY A 176 -18.91 11.13 9.87
CA GLY A 176 -18.83 11.37 11.31
C GLY A 176 -17.86 12.48 11.73
N LEU A 177 -16.97 12.93 10.83
CA LEU A 177 -16.08 14.09 11.02
C LEU A 177 -16.82 15.43 10.93
N LEU A 178 -17.97 15.45 10.25
CA LEU A 178 -18.76 16.64 9.97
C LEU A 178 -19.77 16.93 11.08
N LYS A 179 -20.16 18.21 11.20
CA LYS A 179 -21.22 18.69 12.11
C LYS A 179 -22.59 18.22 11.69
#